data_1b4dbe3747c432191c2bd95b75b74c13
#
_entry.id   1b4dbe3747c432191c2bd95b75b74c13
#
_cell.length_a   1.000
_cell.length_b   1.000
_cell.length_c   1.000
_cell.angle_alpha   90.00
_cell.angle_beta   90.00
_cell.angle_gamma   90.00
#
_symmetry.space_group_name_H-M   'P 1'
#
loop_
_entity.id
_entity.type
_entity.pdbx_description
1 polymer ?
#
loop_
_entity_poly.entity_id
_entity_poly.type
_entity_poly.pdbx_seq_one_letter_code
_entity_poly.pdbx_strand_id
1 'polypeptide(L)'
;MPTIDADAHVIETEDTWSYMAESELQFRPRVVGPAAQTDATATYWMVDGRVHARTNVGKETPQGAREMTDIQKRLDHMNQLGVDVQVLYPTLFLTPITRRIEGQVALYRSYNRWLAEIWKKAPDRLRWVAAVPLLSLEHSFSEMRFGKENGACGVFVCGLEAERRLSDSYFFPLYEEASRLELPVCVHSGNASFAVHDFF
;
A
#
# COMPACT_ATOMS: atom_id res chain seq x y z
N MET A 1 10.76 -26.59 -4.77
CA MET A 1 9.89 -25.49 -5.27
C MET A 1 10.16 -24.27 -4.41
N PRO A 2 10.21 -23.05 -4.93
CA PRO A 2 10.33 -21.87 -4.09
C PRO A 2 9.09 -21.68 -3.21
N THR A 3 9.31 -21.24 -1.98
CA THR A 3 8.25 -20.84 -1.05
C THR A 3 7.94 -19.36 -1.31
N ILE A 4 6.68 -19.06 -1.62
CA ILE A 4 6.23 -17.70 -1.90
C ILE A 4 5.25 -17.28 -0.81
N ASP A 5 5.58 -16.19 -0.12
CA ASP A 5 4.65 -15.47 0.75
C ASP A 5 3.92 -14.43 -0.12
N ALA A 6 2.66 -14.73 -0.42
CA ALA A 6 1.86 -13.93 -1.35
C ALA A 6 1.05 -12.82 -0.65
N ASP A 7 1.26 -12.59 0.64
CA ASP A 7 0.53 -11.61 1.46
C ASP A 7 1.44 -10.96 2.51
N ALA A 8 2.61 -10.50 2.04
CA ALA A 8 3.59 -9.87 2.90
C ALA A 8 3.37 -8.35 2.99
N HIS A 9 3.11 -7.85 4.18
CA HIS A 9 2.89 -6.41 4.37
C HIS A 9 4.18 -5.62 4.60
N VAL A 10 4.14 -4.35 4.19
CA VAL A 10 5.09 -3.32 4.60
C VAL A 10 4.40 -2.33 5.53
N ILE A 11 5.16 -1.66 6.39
CA ILE A 11 4.67 -0.52 7.17
C ILE A 11 5.23 0.75 6.53
N GLU A 12 4.34 1.62 6.12
CA GLU A 12 4.69 2.91 5.55
C GLU A 12 5.42 3.78 6.58
N THR A 13 6.40 4.54 6.12
CA THR A 13 7.20 5.47 6.90
C THR A 13 7.11 6.88 6.32
N GLU A 14 7.73 7.85 6.94
CA GLU A 14 7.80 9.20 6.38
C GLU A 14 8.51 9.23 5.02
N ASP A 15 9.45 8.31 4.77
CA ASP A 15 10.14 8.18 3.49
C ASP A 15 9.21 7.75 2.37
N THR A 16 8.14 7.01 2.69
CA THR A 16 7.10 6.63 1.72
C THR A 16 6.48 7.86 1.05
N TRP A 17 6.43 8.98 1.76
CA TRP A 17 5.79 10.22 1.30
C TRP A 17 6.77 11.23 0.71
N SER A 18 8.03 10.87 0.55
CA SER A 18 9.07 11.75 -0.01
C SER A 18 8.94 11.99 -1.52
N TYR A 19 8.09 11.20 -2.19
CA TYR A 19 7.80 11.32 -3.63
C TYR A 19 6.60 12.23 -3.94
N MET A 20 6.01 12.86 -2.93
CA MET A 20 4.92 13.83 -3.12
C MET A 20 5.47 15.15 -3.63
N ALA A 21 4.76 15.77 -4.59
CA ALA A 21 5.07 17.12 -5.06
C ALA A 21 4.76 18.16 -3.97
N GLU A 22 5.39 19.35 -4.05
CA GLU A 22 5.20 20.41 -3.06
C GLU A 22 3.72 20.82 -2.93
N SER A 23 2.98 20.89 -4.04
CA SER A 23 1.54 21.17 -4.06
C SER A 23 0.68 20.11 -3.38
N GLU A 24 1.21 18.91 -3.14
CA GLU A 24 0.52 17.78 -2.55
C GLU A 24 0.82 17.59 -1.06
N LEU A 25 1.78 18.33 -0.51
CA LEU A 25 2.21 18.18 0.88
C LEU A 25 1.08 18.41 1.90
N GLN A 26 0.00 19.08 1.50
CA GLN A 26 -1.21 19.20 2.32
C GLN A 26 -1.87 17.85 2.60
N PHE A 27 -1.66 16.82 1.76
CA PHE A 27 -2.17 15.45 1.92
C PHE A 27 -1.17 14.51 2.61
N ARG A 28 0.06 14.97 2.85
CA ARG A 28 1.11 14.14 3.43
C ARG A 28 0.69 13.62 4.80
N PRO A 29 0.71 12.29 5.00
CA PRO A 29 0.48 11.70 6.30
C PRO A 29 1.45 12.24 7.36
N ARG A 30 0.93 12.53 8.54
CA ARG A 30 1.72 12.99 9.68
C ARG A 30 1.65 11.97 10.79
N VAL A 31 2.79 11.65 11.39
CA VAL A 31 2.81 10.78 12.55
C VAL A 31 2.22 11.52 13.74
N VAL A 32 1.24 10.91 14.40
CA VAL A 32 0.68 11.37 15.66
C VAL A 32 0.82 10.26 16.69
N GLY A 33 1.21 10.64 17.90
CA GLY A 33 1.34 9.74 19.04
C GLY A 33 0.26 9.99 20.07
N PRO A 34 0.11 9.11 21.07
CA PRO A 34 -0.72 9.40 22.24
C PRO A 34 -0.20 10.67 22.92
N ALA A 35 -1.10 11.49 23.44
CA ALA A 35 -0.71 12.56 24.34
C ALA A 35 0.13 11.96 25.47
N ALA A 36 1.15 12.68 25.94
CA ALA A 36 2.24 12.23 26.83
C ALA A 36 1.85 11.56 28.18
N GLN A 37 0.60 11.16 28.35
CA GLN A 37 0.05 10.59 29.60
C GLN A 37 -0.37 9.13 29.51
N THR A 38 -0.14 8.47 28.36
CA THR A 38 -0.45 7.04 28.23
C THR A 38 0.83 6.28 27.87
N ASP A 39 1.07 5.14 28.52
CA ASP A 39 2.18 4.20 28.22
C ASP A 39 2.12 3.59 26.80
N ALA A 40 1.32 4.16 25.92
CA ALA A 40 1.11 3.64 24.58
C ALA A 40 2.25 4.08 23.65
N THR A 41 3.09 3.13 23.28
CA THR A 41 4.09 3.26 22.21
C THR A 41 3.46 3.27 20.81
N ALA A 42 2.13 3.18 20.70
CA ALA A 42 1.40 3.17 19.46
C ALA A 42 1.47 4.55 18.77
N THR A 43 1.97 4.55 17.55
CA THR A 43 1.93 5.72 16.67
C THR A 43 0.89 5.52 15.59
N TYR A 44 0.29 6.61 15.15
CA TYR A 44 -0.78 6.62 14.15
C TYR A 44 -0.42 7.56 13.01
N TRP A 45 -1.06 7.38 11.87
CA TRP A 45 -1.06 8.35 10.80
C TRP A 45 -2.27 9.28 10.94
N MET A 46 -2.04 10.57 10.85
CA MET A 46 -3.09 11.57 10.60
C MET A 46 -3.09 11.84 9.09
N VAL A 47 -4.20 11.51 8.42
CA VAL A 47 -4.40 11.73 6.99
C VAL A 47 -5.76 12.39 6.77
N ASP A 48 -5.78 13.53 6.13
CA ASP A 48 -7.01 14.27 5.77
C ASP A 48 -8.01 14.38 6.96
N GLY A 49 -7.48 14.68 8.16
CA GLY A 49 -8.25 14.84 9.40
C GLY A 49 -8.67 13.53 10.08
N ARG A 50 -8.24 12.36 9.58
CA ARG A 50 -8.54 11.05 10.17
C ARG A 50 -7.29 10.40 10.73
N VAL A 51 -7.49 9.59 11.77
CA VAL A 51 -6.42 8.81 12.42
C VAL A 51 -6.49 7.38 11.93
N HIS A 52 -5.35 6.87 11.45
CA HIS A 52 -5.20 5.50 10.97
C HIS A 52 -4.14 4.77 11.78
N ALA A 53 -4.38 3.48 12.06
CA ALA A 53 -3.37 2.65 12.69
C ALA A 53 -2.12 2.56 11.80
N ARG A 54 -0.95 2.65 12.42
CA ARG A 54 0.33 2.59 11.71
C ARG A 54 0.88 1.17 11.61
N THR A 55 0.32 0.23 12.37
CA THR A 55 0.83 -1.12 12.46
C THR A 55 -0.27 -2.15 12.28
N ASN A 56 -0.05 -3.08 11.38
CA ASN A 56 -0.85 -4.27 11.20
C ASN A 56 0.04 -5.52 10.99
N VAL A 57 1.35 -5.33 10.96
CA VAL A 57 2.33 -6.42 10.82
C VAL A 57 2.74 -6.92 12.19
N GLY A 58 2.88 -8.24 12.34
CA GLY A 58 3.25 -8.88 13.59
C GLY A 58 4.52 -8.30 14.22
N LYS A 59 4.53 -8.22 15.56
CA LYS A 59 5.66 -7.67 16.32
C LYS A 59 6.94 -8.50 16.18
N GLU A 60 6.81 -9.75 15.74
CA GLU A 60 7.91 -10.68 15.47
C GLU A 60 8.80 -10.22 14.31
N THR A 61 8.26 -9.46 13.35
CA THR A 61 9.04 -8.95 12.23
C THR A 61 9.91 -7.77 12.70
N PRO A 62 11.24 -7.82 12.50
CA PRO A 62 12.13 -6.73 12.90
C PRO A 62 11.72 -5.39 12.28
N GLN A 63 11.81 -4.31 13.04
CA GLN A 63 11.32 -2.98 12.62
C GLN A 63 11.89 -2.57 11.26
N GLY A 64 13.21 -2.62 11.05
CA GLY A 64 13.82 -2.24 9.78
C GLY A 64 13.38 -3.12 8.60
N ALA A 65 13.00 -4.37 8.88
CA ALA A 65 12.47 -5.29 7.87
C ALA A 65 11.03 -4.93 7.47
N ARG A 66 10.13 -4.66 8.43
CA ARG A 66 8.73 -4.34 8.14
C ARG A 66 8.56 -2.93 7.55
N GLU A 67 9.39 -1.98 7.97
CA GLU A 67 9.41 -0.60 7.48
C GLU A 67 10.24 -0.42 6.19
N MET A 68 10.88 -1.50 5.72
CA MET A 68 11.73 -1.51 4.53
C MET A 68 12.91 -0.51 4.57
N THR A 69 13.26 -0.04 5.75
CA THR A 69 14.41 0.86 5.97
C THR A 69 15.75 0.12 5.91
N ASP A 70 15.71 -1.20 6.10
CA ASP A 70 16.86 -2.10 6.01
C ASP A 70 16.47 -3.36 5.22
N ILE A 71 16.76 -3.34 3.92
CA ILE A 71 16.42 -4.44 3.01
C ILE A 71 17.16 -5.73 3.40
N GLN A 72 18.40 -5.65 3.89
CA GLN A 72 19.12 -6.84 4.29
C GLN A 72 18.44 -7.53 5.47
N LYS A 73 17.94 -6.78 6.46
CA LYS A 73 17.14 -7.35 7.56
C LYS A 73 15.85 -8.02 7.06
N ARG A 74 15.22 -7.47 6.01
CA ARG A 74 14.05 -8.12 5.42
C ARG A 74 14.42 -9.46 4.80
N LEU A 75 15.50 -9.50 4.01
CA LEU A 75 15.99 -10.72 3.37
C LEU A 75 16.43 -11.78 4.41
N ASP A 76 17.14 -11.35 5.45
CA ASP A 76 17.56 -12.23 6.55
C ASP A 76 16.36 -12.85 7.28
N HIS A 77 15.33 -12.04 7.53
CA HIS A 77 14.07 -12.52 8.14
C HIS A 77 13.33 -13.50 7.22
N MET A 78 13.27 -13.23 5.91
CA MET A 78 12.73 -14.17 4.92
C MET A 78 13.50 -15.50 4.94
N ASN A 79 14.85 -15.46 5.03
CA ASN A 79 15.67 -16.66 5.11
C ASN A 79 15.40 -17.46 6.39
N GLN A 80 15.21 -16.79 7.53
CA GLN A 80 14.84 -17.42 8.80
C GLN A 80 13.48 -18.13 8.72
N LEU A 81 12.54 -17.58 7.96
CA LEU A 81 11.21 -18.15 7.75
C LEU A 81 11.16 -19.19 6.62
N GLY A 82 12.25 -19.40 5.88
CA GLY A 82 12.29 -20.28 4.73
C GLY A 82 11.46 -19.79 3.54
N VAL A 83 11.31 -18.45 3.42
CA VAL A 83 10.57 -17.80 2.33
C VAL A 83 11.53 -17.32 1.26
N ASP A 84 11.34 -17.76 0.03
CA ASP A 84 12.19 -17.40 -1.10
C ASP A 84 11.76 -16.06 -1.73
N VAL A 85 10.45 -15.83 -1.88
CA VAL A 85 9.89 -14.62 -2.50
C VAL A 85 8.75 -14.07 -1.64
N GLN A 86 8.71 -12.75 -1.49
CA GLN A 86 7.56 -12.06 -0.89
C GLN A 86 6.89 -11.13 -1.88
N VAL A 87 5.54 -11.14 -1.88
CA VAL A 87 4.72 -10.14 -2.57
C VAL A 87 4.27 -9.10 -1.55
N LEU A 88 4.72 -7.86 -1.73
CA LEU A 88 4.54 -6.77 -0.77
C LEU A 88 3.23 -6.03 -0.99
N TYR A 89 2.47 -5.90 0.08
CA TYR A 89 1.19 -5.19 0.15
C TYR A 89 1.26 -3.97 1.08
N PRO A 90 0.44 -2.94 0.84
CA PRO A 90 0.33 -1.80 1.75
C PRO A 90 -0.35 -2.17 3.07
N THR A 91 -0.04 -1.45 4.12
CA THR A 91 -0.79 -1.52 5.39
C THR A 91 -1.79 -0.37 5.50
N LEU A 92 -1.39 0.84 5.16
CA LEU A 92 -2.24 2.02 5.30
C LEU A 92 -3.50 1.94 4.42
N PHE A 93 -3.38 1.38 3.21
CA PHE A 93 -4.47 1.35 2.22
C PHE A 93 -5.47 0.19 2.42
N LEU A 94 -5.37 -0.56 3.51
CA LEU A 94 -6.39 -1.55 3.89
C LEU A 94 -7.70 -0.92 4.41
N THR A 95 -7.67 0.37 4.69
CA THR A 95 -8.81 1.17 5.13
C THR A 95 -8.97 2.40 4.24
N PRO A 96 -10.17 3.02 4.18
CA PRO A 96 -10.39 4.21 3.37
C PRO A 96 -9.61 5.40 3.97
N ILE A 97 -8.82 6.10 3.15
CA ILE A 97 -7.86 7.11 3.63
C ILE A 97 -8.37 8.52 3.45
N THR A 98 -8.94 8.84 2.28
CA THR A 98 -9.42 10.18 1.94
C THR A 98 -10.56 10.08 0.92
N ARG A 99 -11.51 11.00 1.00
CA ARG A 99 -12.57 11.18 -0.01
C ARG A 99 -12.13 12.12 -1.14
N ARG A 100 -10.94 12.71 -1.04
CA ARG A 100 -10.42 13.69 -1.98
C ARG A 100 -9.62 12.98 -3.07
N ILE A 101 -10.00 13.18 -4.33
CA ILE A 101 -9.35 12.54 -5.48
C ILE A 101 -7.86 12.90 -5.51
N GLU A 102 -7.52 14.18 -5.35
CA GLU A 102 -6.14 14.67 -5.39
C GLU A 102 -5.29 14.07 -4.26
N GLY A 103 -5.89 13.91 -3.07
CA GLY A 103 -5.26 13.27 -1.92
C GLY A 103 -4.97 11.80 -2.19
N GLN A 104 -5.95 11.07 -2.73
CA GLN A 104 -5.79 9.68 -3.07
C GLN A 104 -4.70 9.49 -4.14
N VAL A 105 -4.74 10.29 -5.21
CA VAL A 105 -3.73 10.26 -6.28
C VAL A 105 -2.32 10.51 -5.74
N ALA A 106 -2.15 11.54 -4.91
CA ALA A 106 -0.85 11.89 -4.35
C ALA A 106 -0.27 10.77 -3.45
N LEU A 107 -1.11 10.20 -2.59
CA LEU A 107 -0.71 9.14 -1.65
C LEU A 107 -0.32 7.85 -2.38
N TYR A 108 -1.16 7.37 -3.28
CA TYR A 108 -0.93 6.12 -3.99
C TYR A 108 0.27 6.23 -4.94
N ARG A 109 0.41 7.37 -5.61
CA ARG A 109 1.58 7.64 -6.44
C ARG A 109 2.87 7.61 -5.63
N SER A 110 2.91 8.29 -4.50
CA SER A 110 4.10 8.33 -3.64
C SER A 110 4.48 6.93 -3.15
N TYR A 111 3.50 6.16 -2.68
CA TYR A 111 3.69 4.78 -2.25
C TYR A 111 4.28 3.89 -3.37
N ASN A 112 3.71 3.95 -4.57
CA ASN A 112 4.18 3.14 -5.69
C ASN A 112 5.63 3.49 -6.08
N ARG A 113 6.02 4.77 -6.05
CA ARG A 113 7.41 5.19 -6.31
C ARG A 113 8.35 4.65 -5.24
N TRP A 114 7.95 4.74 -3.99
CA TRP A 114 8.71 4.19 -2.87
C TRP A 114 8.92 2.68 -2.99
N LEU A 115 7.88 1.89 -3.29
CA LEU A 115 8.01 0.43 -3.45
C LEU A 115 8.83 0.05 -4.69
N ALA A 116 8.73 0.79 -5.78
CA ALA A 116 9.56 0.57 -6.95
C ALA A 116 11.06 0.70 -6.63
N GLU A 117 11.44 1.69 -5.82
CA GLU A 117 12.84 1.85 -5.39
C GLU A 117 13.29 0.74 -4.40
N ILE A 118 12.39 0.23 -3.58
CA ILE A 118 12.65 -0.91 -2.71
C ILE A 118 12.85 -2.18 -3.55
N TRP A 119 11.96 -2.45 -4.48
CA TRP A 119 12.02 -3.62 -5.37
C TRP A 119 13.35 -3.69 -6.13
N LYS A 120 13.84 -2.58 -6.66
CA LYS A 120 15.12 -2.52 -7.39
C LYS A 120 16.32 -3.04 -6.59
N LYS A 121 16.24 -3.01 -5.26
CA LYS A 121 17.33 -3.48 -4.37
C LYS A 121 17.39 -5.00 -4.23
N ALA A 122 16.28 -5.70 -4.48
CA ALA A 122 16.21 -7.16 -4.38
C ALA A 122 15.13 -7.74 -5.32
N PRO A 123 15.23 -7.54 -6.65
CA PRO A 123 14.15 -7.86 -7.60
C PRO A 123 13.87 -9.35 -7.73
N ASP A 124 14.81 -10.23 -7.34
CA ASP A 124 14.61 -11.67 -7.37
C ASP A 124 13.86 -12.20 -6.13
N ARG A 125 13.88 -11.45 -5.03
CA ARG A 125 13.33 -11.84 -3.74
C ARG A 125 12.04 -11.10 -3.38
N LEU A 126 11.90 -9.88 -3.84
CA LEU A 126 10.75 -9.02 -3.57
C LEU A 126 9.92 -8.82 -4.83
N ARG A 127 8.60 -8.86 -4.67
CA ARG A 127 7.59 -8.45 -5.65
C ARG A 127 6.66 -7.49 -4.94
N TRP A 128 5.87 -6.76 -5.68
CA TRP A 128 4.92 -5.82 -5.09
C TRP A 128 3.68 -5.67 -5.95
N VAL A 129 2.60 -5.22 -5.35
CA VAL A 129 1.35 -4.91 -6.03
C VAL A 129 1.16 -3.41 -6.12
N ALA A 130 0.81 -2.92 -7.31
CA ALA A 130 0.56 -1.49 -7.52
C ALA A 130 -0.74 -1.09 -6.83
N ALA A 131 -0.66 -0.12 -5.92
CA ALA A 131 -1.83 0.51 -5.33
C ALA A 131 -2.37 1.58 -6.29
N VAL A 132 -3.70 1.61 -6.51
CA VAL A 132 -4.33 2.43 -7.54
C VAL A 132 -5.42 3.34 -6.96
N PRO A 133 -5.45 4.65 -7.32
CA PRO A 133 -6.39 5.63 -6.79
C PRO A 133 -7.77 5.48 -7.45
N LEU A 134 -8.61 4.57 -6.93
CA LEU A 134 -9.89 4.18 -7.55
C LEU A 134 -11.00 5.24 -7.53
N LEU A 135 -10.76 6.41 -6.92
CA LEU A 135 -11.61 7.58 -7.12
C LEU A 135 -11.39 8.25 -8.50
N SER A 136 -10.31 7.87 -9.21
CA SER A 136 -10.00 8.35 -10.56
C SER A 136 -9.38 7.23 -11.40
N LEU A 137 -10.15 6.64 -12.30
CA LEU A 137 -9.66 5.56 -13.17
C LEU A 137 -8.53 5.99 -14.09
N GLU A 138 -8.52 7.23 -14.57
CA GLU A 138 -7.43 7.76 -15.40
C GLU A 138 -6.08 7.70 -14.67
N HIS A 139 -6.05 8.14 -13.41
CA HIS A 139 -4.86 8.07 -12.58
C HIS A 139 -4.54 6.61 -12.19
N SER A 140 -5.57 5.77 -11.99
CA SER A 140 -5.36 4.35 -11.76
C SER A 140 -4.63 3.68 -12.93
N PHE A 141 -5.03 3.96 -14.18
CA PHE A 141 -4.36 3.44 -15.36
C PHE A 141 -2.90 3.90 -15.45
N SER A 142 -2.63 5.15 -15.09
CA SER A 142 -1.27 5.69 -15.07
C SER A 142 -0.40 4.96 -14.03
N GLU A 143 -0.94 4.69 -12.85
CA GLU A 143 -0.23 3.95 -11.80
C GLU A 143 -0.07 2.46 -12.13
N MET A 144 -1.02 1.84 -12.82
CA MET A 144 -0.87 0.46 -13.31
C MET A 144 0.26 0.33 -14.34
N ARG A 145 0.35 1.27 -15.29
CA ARG A 145 1.44 1.30 -16.29
C ARG A 145 2.79 1.50 -15.62
N PHE A 146 2.87 2.49 -14.73
CA PHE A 146 4.07 2.71 -13.94
C PHE A 146 4.46 1.45 -13.17
N GLY A 147 3.50 0.80 -12.50
CA GLY A 147 3.73 -0.44 -11.76
C GLY A 147 4.30 -1.53 -12.66
N LYS A 148 3.69 -1.78 -13.82
CA LYS A 148 4.16 -2.77 -14.81
C LYS A 148 5.60 -2.50 -15.24
N GLU A 149 5.94 -1.25 -15.55
CA GLU A 149 7.28 -0.85 -15.96
C GLU A 149 8.32 -0.95 -14.84
N ASN A 150 7.87 -0.94 -13.58
CA ASN A 150 8.74 -0.94 -12.40
C ASN A 150 8.57 -2.21 -11.53
N GLY A 151 8.19 -3.33 -12.12
CA GLY A 151 8.25 -4.65 -11.50
C GLY A 151 7.09 -5.01 -10.57
N ALA A 152 5.99 -4.27 -10.60
CA ALA A 152 4.77 -4.73 -9.95
C ALA A 152 4.27 -6.01 -10.61
N CYS A 153 3.83 -6.97 -9.80
CA CYS A 153 3.33 -8.27 -10.25
C CYS A 153 1.79 -8.35 -10.21
N GLY A 154 1.10 -7.30 -9.79
CA GLY A 154 -0.36 -7.24 -9.75
C GLY A 154 -0.87 -5.86 -9.37
N VAL A 155 -2.18 -5.69 -9.33
CA VAL A 155 -2.89 -4.48 -8.91
C VAL A 155 -3.62 -4.75 -7.62
N PHE A 156 -3.33 -3.97 -6.58
CA PHE A 156 -3.98 -4.08 -5.28
C PHE A 156 -5.35 -3.40 -5.28
N VAL A 157 -6.36 -4.12 -4.78
CA VAL A 157 -7.69 -3.60 -4.47
C VAL A 157 -8.23 -4.24 -3.18
N CYS A 158 -9.09 -3.55 -2.44
CA CYS A 158 -9.84 -4.13 -1.33
C CYS A 158 -11.15 -4.76 -1.81
N GLY A 159 -11.83 -5.50 -0.94
CA GLY A 159 -13.11 -6.12 -1.27
C GLY A 159 -14.25 -5.14 -1.57
N LEU A 160 -14.19 -3.93 -0.98
CA LEU A 160 -15.03 -2.78 -1.31
C LEU A 160 -14.14 -1.58 -1.61
N GLU A 161 -14.44 -0.86 -2.69
CA GLU A 161 -13.66 0.27 -3.15
C GLU A 161 -14.56 1.42 -3.60
N ALA A 162 -14.24 2.64 -3.19
CA ALA A 162 -14.96 3.85 -3.61
C ALA A 162 -16.50 3.72 -3.44
N GLU A 163 -16.95 3.16 -2.30
CA GLU A 163 -18.37 2.88 -1.97
C GLU A 163 -19.05 1.88 -2.92
N ARG A 164 -18.27 1.04 -3.64
CA ARG A 164 -18.77 0.11 -4.64
C ARG A 164 -18.29 -1.31 -4.40
N ARG A 165 -19.05 -2.27 -4.87
CA ARG A 165 -18.59 -3.66 -4.99
C ARG A 165 -17.66 -3.80 -6.20
N LEU A 166 -16.74 -4.71 -6.14
CA LEU A 166 -15.82 -4.97 -7.28
C LEU A 166 -16.55 -5.44 -8.56
N SER A 167 -17.79 -5.93 -8.44
CA SER A 167 -18.64 -6.28 -9.59
C SER A 167 -19.34 -5.09 -10.24
N ASP A 168 -19.16 -3.86 -9.71
CA ASP A 168 -19.75 -2.65 -10.30
C ASP A 168 -19.10 -2.36 -11.66
N SER A 169 -19.91 -1.97 -12.64
CA SER A 169 -19.44 -1.64 -13.99
C SER A 169 -18.42 -0.48 -14.03
N TYR A 170 -18.37 0.32 -12.99
CA TYR A 170 -17.34 1.33 -12.81
C TYR A 170 -15.93 0.76 -12.93
N PHE A 171 -15.70 -0.47 -12.46
CA PHE A 171 -14.37 -1.09 -12.47
C PHE A 171 -14.05 -1.88 -13.75
N PHE A 172 -15.00 -2.06 -14.68
CA PHE A 172 -14.75 -2.84 -15.89
C PHE A 172 -13.57 -2.29 -16.71
N PRO A 173 -13.43 -0.97 -16.92
CA PRO A 173 -12.25 -0.42 -17.60
C PRO A 173 -10.93 -0.69 -16.85
N LEU A 174 -10.95 -0.79 -15.51
CA LEU A 174 -9.77 -1.17 -14.72
C LEU A 174 -9.36 -2.61 -15.03
N TYR A 175 -10.33 -3.52 -15.12
CA TYR A 175 -10.07 -4.93 -15.43
C TYR A 175 -9.56 -5.12 -16.85
N GLU A 176 -10.09 -4.36 -17.81
CA GLU A 176 -9.60 -4.33 -19.19
C GLU A 176 -8.13 -3.87 -19.25
N GLU A 177 -7.79 -2.78 -18.57
CA GLU A 177 -6.41 -2.28 -18.50
C GLU A 177 -5.49 -3.27 -17.76
N ALA A 178 -5.94 -3.89 -16.67
CA ALA A 178 -5.19 -4.92 -15.96
C ALA A 178 -4.88 -6.12 -16.87
N SER A 179 -5.89 -6.58 -17.62
CA SER A 179 -5.73 -7.65 -18.60
C SER A 179 -4.76 -7.28 -19.71
N ARG A 180 -4.86 -6.07 -20.26
CA ARG A 180 -3.96 -5.56 -21.29
C ARG A 180 -2.51 -5.49 -20.84
N LEU A 181 -2.29 -5.15 -19.56
CA LEU A 181 -0.97 -5.07 -18.94
C LEU A 181 -0.49 -6.43 -18.39
N GLU A 182 -1.31 -7.48 -18.48
CA GLU A 182 -1.03 -8.80 -17.87
C GLU A 182 -0.70 -8.67 -16.37
N LEU A 183 -1.49 -7.86 -15.65
CA LEU A 183 -1.41 -7.68 -14.21
C LEU A 183 -2.64 -8.31 -13.55
N PRO A 184 -2.49 -9.36 -12.73
CA PRO A 184 -3.60 -9.89 -11.95
C PRO A 184 -4.16 -8.84 -10.99
N VAL A 185 -5.47 -8.85 -10.78
CA VAL A 185 -6.13 -8.06 -9.75
C VAL A 185 -6.04 -8.82 -8.43
N CYS A 186 -5.32 -8.26 -7.48
CA CYS A 186 -5.04 -8.85 -6.18
C CYS A 186 -6.03 -8.29 -5.16
N VAL A 187 -7.08 -9.07 -4.88
CA VAL A 187 -8.13 -8.66 -3.93
C VAL A 187 -7.69 -8.99 -2.51
N HIS A 188 -7.47 -7.98 -1.70
CA HIS A 188 -7.13 -8.12 -0.28
C HIS A 188 -8.39 -8.02 0.60
N SER A 189 -8.38 -8.67 1.75
CA SER A 189 -9.45 -8.63 2.76
C SER A 189 -9.52 -7.27 3.47
N GLY A 190 -9.53 -6.18 2.74
CA GLY A 190 -9.66 -4.82 3.24
C GLY A 190 -11.02 -4.22 2.90
N ASN A 191 -11.28 -3.05 3.46
CA ASN A 191 -12.48 -2.28 3.22
C ASN A 191 -12.12 -0.82 3.01
N ALA A 192 -12.12 -0.38 1.76
CA ALA A 192 -11.88 1.01 1.38
C ALA A 192 -13.18 1.81 1.16
N SER A 193 -14.26 1.42 1.86
CA SER A 193 -15.54 2.14 1.90
C SER A 193 -15.67 2.90 3.22
N PHE A 194 -15.81 4.21 3.15
CA PHE A 194 -16.08 5.05 4.34
C PHE A 194 -17.44 4.76 4.94
N ALA A 195 -18.45 4.43 4.12
CA ALA A 195 -19.77 4.12 4.60
C ALA A 195 -19.78 2.90 5.54
N VAL A 196 -18.96 1.89 5.24
CA VAL A 196 -18.81 0.71 6.09
C VAL A 196 -17.84 0.97 7.25
N HIS A 197 -16.72 1.65 7.00
CA HIS A 197 -15.71 1.92 8.01
C HIS A 197 -16.25 2.82 9.15
N ASP A 198 -17.09 3.81 8.83
CA ASP A 198 -17.62 4.77 9.81
C ASP A 198 -18.77 4.16 10.64
N PHE A 199 -19.20 2.91 10.36
CA PHE A 199 -20.18 2.17 11.15
C PHE A 199 -19.59 1.50 12.40
N PHE A 200 -18.29 1.26 12.42
CA PHE A 200 -17.55 0.55 13.48
C PHE A 200 -16.46 1.43 14.09
#